data_1828c4f89abfbb27108bc3e1c4cdcb6a
#
_entry.id   1828c4f89abfbb27108bc3e1c4cdcb6a
#
_cell.length_a   1.000
_cell.length_b   1.000
_cell.length_c   1.000
_cell.angle_alpha   90.00
_cell.angle_beta   90.00
_cell.angle_gamma   90.00
#
_symmetry.space_group_name_H-M   'P 1'
#
loop_
_entity.id
_entity.type
_entity.pdbx_description
1 polymer ?
#
loop_
_entity_poly.entity_id
_entity_poly.type
_entity_poly.pdbx_seq_one_letter_code
_entity_poly.pdbx_strand_id
1 'polypeptide(L)'
;VQDGFEMAGPYRILIIEDDPEHAELIRRGFRKHDEFFLDFAETGETGLEMISDGAYDLISVDLILPGIGGLDVLVRIRKLDPDIPVVMVSGHGTTEMAVIAFENRATKYVVKSMESFKSLPYIFENLIQEARFKANERGMREQIERSERIHRNIFENALAGIYILQDGLFRLVNPKLGEIFGCAPDALIGTPFWHLVKPDDMECVSKLEREKEGPAPVYESRVIRKDGGARWIEFRTVQIEFDGRRAILGNLVDITQRKEQEIDLLRNCKELTAVNSIMARTIQPEGDMGNALEASLSDVIEGIENAEIGGIFLQEGGGLVLRALFGSVEDLIRFTEERESVALLSAPRTYRPNEGADYLWASAPVQCGGQPRGAIVIATLAGDGNQIVSFLERAALHIGRLIEVCSLQGIVQMAEGVQAQPQTGNEK
;
A
#
# COMPACT_ATOMS: atom_id res chain seq x y z
N VAL A 1 42.31 -10.62 0.43
CA VAL A 1 41.67 -9.54 -0.34
C VAL A 1 42.80 -8.70 -0.87
N GLN A 2 43.21 -8.97 -2.12
CA GLN A 2 44.20 -8.19 -2.87
C GLN A 2 43.42 -7.03 -3.49
N ASP A 3 43.66 -5.83 -2.98
CA ASP A 3 43.27 -4.59 -3.63
C ASP A 3 44.00 -4.52 -4.99
N GLY A 4 43.24 -4.83 -6.04
CA GLY A 4 43.68 -4.52 -7.39
C GLY A 4 43.67 -3.01 -7.56
N PHE A 5 44.83 -2.38 -7.45
CA PHE A 5 45.07 -1.08 -8.08
C PHE A 5 44.84 -1.30 -9.57
N GLU A 6 43.65 -0.99 -10.09
CA GLU A 6 43.45 -0.80 -11.51
C GLU A 6 44.46 0.25 -11.96
N MET A 7 45.42 -0.16 -12.72
CA MET A 7 46.37 0.71 -13.42
C MET A 7 45.50 1.68 -14.24
N ALA A 8 45.41 2.94 -13.73
CA ALA A 8 44.71 3.99 -14.45
C ALA A 8 45.28 4.01 -15.87
N GLY A 9 44.42 3.91 -16.88
CA GLY A 9 44.83 3.96 -18.29
C GLY A 9 45.62 5.23 -18.57
N PRO A 10 46.23 5.30 -19.76
CA PRO A 10 47.17 6.37 -20.09
C PRO A 10 46.51 7.74 -19.86
N TYR A 11 47.25 8.62 -19.19
CA TYR A 11 46.81 10.01 -18.92
C TYR A 11 46.93 10.83 -20.21
N ARG A 12 45.86 11.50 -20.57
CA ARG A 12 45.84 12.34 -21.76
C ARG A 12 46.06 13.82 -21.38
N ILE A 13 47.17 14.37 -21.84
CA ILE A 13 47.63 15.73 -21.46
C ILE A 13 47.62 16.61 -22.71
N LEU A 14 47.03 17.79 -22.60
CA LEU A 14 47.20 18.84 -23.61
C LEU A 14 48.26 19.82 -23.17
N ILE A 15 49.24 20.06 -24.03
CA ILE A 15 50.29 21.06 -23.86
C ILE A 15 50.04 22.20 -24.86
N ILE A 16 49.82 23.41 -24.38
CA ILE A 16 49.65 24.61 -25.20
C ILE A 16 50.93 25.43 -25.06
N GLU A 17 51.77 25.35 -26.08
CA GLU A 17 53.15 25.92 -26.08
C GLU A 17 53.50 26.29 -27.52
N ASP A 18 53.85 27.53 -27.76
CA ASP A 18 54.17 28.06 -29.09
C ASP A 18 55.66 27.91 -29.46
N ASP A 19 56.53 27.75 -28.47
CA ASP A 19 57.96 27.57 -28.72
C ASP A 19 58.29 26.08 -28.99
N PRO A 20 58.75 25.71 -30.22
CA PRO A 20 59.07 24.34 -30.57
C PRO A 20 60.22 23.76 -29.75
N GLU A 21 61.17 24.60 -29.26
CA GLU A 21 62.27 24.10 -28.41
C GLU A 21 61.74 23.72 -27.02
N HIS A 22 60.84 24.52 -26.47
CA HIS A 22 60.18 24.18 -25.19
C HIS A 22 59.29 22.93 -25.31
N ALA A 23 58.52 22.83 -26.38
CA ALA A 23 57.71 21.66 -26.66
C ALA A 23 58.56 20.35 -26.76
N GLU A 24 59.74 20.46 -27.42
CA GLU A 24 60.66 19.32 -27.48
C GLU A 24 61.29 18.99 -26.13
N LEU A 25 61.63 19.97 -25.31
CA LEU A 25 62.11 19.75 -23.94
C LEU A 25 61.07 19.03 -23.06
N ILE A 26 59.81 19.42 -23.20
CA ILE A 26 58.68 18.75 -22.52
C ILE A 26 58.57 17.30 -23.00
N ARG A 27 58.57 17.07 -24.33
CA ARG A 27 58.55 15.69 -24.87
C ARG A 27 59.67 14.84 -24.33
N ARG A 28 60.89 15.38 -24.23
CA ARG A 28 62.06 14.65 -23.66
C ARG A 28 61.86 14.33 -22.17
N GLY A 29 61.22 15.24 -21.39
CA GLY A 29 60.91 15.02 -20.00
C GLY A 29 59.99 13.79 -19.80
N PHE A 30 59.04 13.58 -20.72
CA PHE A 30 58.05 12.50 -20.66
C PHE A 30 58.51 11.20 -21.39
N ARG A 31 59.69 11.15 -22.03
CA ARG A 31 60.12 10.02 -22.85
C ARG A 31 60.22 8.66 -22.15
N LYS A 32 60.27 8.66 -20.81
CA LYS A 32 60.34 7.43 -19.97
C LYS A 32 59.04 7.15 -19.23
N HIS A 33 57.98 7.84 -19.59
CA HIS A 33 56.71 7.85 -18.92
C HIS A 33 55.62 7.43 -19.92
N ASP A 34 55.55 6.12 -20.21
CA ASP A 34 54.62 5.54 -21.21
C ASP A 34 53.14 5.68 -20.78
N GLU A 35 52.89 6.04 -19.52
CA GLU A 35 51.57 6.30 -18.97
C GLU A 35 50.95 7.65 -19.44
N PHE A 36 51.71 8.54 -20.12
CA PHE A 36 51.22 9.83 -20.59
C PHE A 36 51.15 9.89 -22.11
N PHE A 37 50.03 10.34 -22.63
CA PHE A 37 49.83 10.76 -24.02
C PHE A 37 49.79 12.28 -24.08
N LEU A 38 50.73 12.86 -24.80
CA LEU A 38 50.87 14.30 -24.96
C LEU A 38 50.36 14.75 -26.31
N ASP A 39 49.32 15.57 -26.31
CA ASP A 39 48.86 16.35 -27.45
C ASP A 39 49.42 17.79 -27.32
N PHE A 40 49.81 18.38 -28.46
CA PHE A 40 50.40 19.71 -28.47
C PHE A 40 49.57 20.67 -29.33
N ALA A 41 49.39 21.91 -28.83
CA ALA A 41 48.80 23.01 -29.55
C ALA A 41 49.78 24.19 -29.54
N GLU A 42 49.98 24.86 -30.68
CA GLU A 42 50.90 25.99 -30.82
C GLU A 42 50.25 27.34 -30.46
N THR A 43 48.92 27.39 -30.38
CA THR A 43 48.17 28.61 -30.04
C THR A 43 47.06 28.32 -29.02
N GLY A 44 46.63 29.35 -28.28
CA GLY A 44 45.53 29.23 -27.37
C GLY A 44 44.21 28.84 -28.02
N GLU A 45 43.95 29.33 -29.26
CA GLU A 45 42.77 28.99 -30.05
C GLU A 45 42.73 27.52 -30.40
N THR A 46 43.81 26.96 -30.96
CA THR A 46 43.91 25.55 -31.29
C THR A 46 43.76 24.66 -30.03
N GLY A 47 44.38 25.06 -28.90
CA GLY A 47 44.22 24.38 -27.63
C GLY A 47 42.78 24.31 -27.17
N LEU A 48 42.04 25.40 -27.28
CA LEU A 48 40.61 25.47 -26.89
C LEU A 48 39.71 24.62 -27.83
N GLU A 49 40.02 24.57 -29.13
CA GLU A 49 39.33 23.67 -30.07
C GLU A 49 39.58 22.22 -29.70
N MET A 50 40.82 21.83 -29.39
CA MET A 50 41.17 20.47 -28.99
C MET A 50 40.49 20.06 -27.68
N ILE A 51 40.31 20.96 -26.73
CA ILE A 51 39.56 20.72 -25.47
C ILE A 51 38.11 20.44 -25.78
N SER A 52 37.49 21.14 -26.73
CA SER A 52 36.09 20.89 -27.10
C SER A 52 35.88 19.52 -27.78
N ASP A 53 36.87 19.05 -28.50
CA ASP A 53 36.81 17.81 -29.29
C ASP A 53 37.30 16.55 -28.52
N GLY A 54 37.99 16.74 -27.40
CA GLY A 54 38.61 15.66 -26.66
C GLY A 54 38.57 15.79 -25.14
N ALA A 55 38.62 14.66 -24.45
CA ALA A 55 38.76 14.63 -22.99
C ALA A 55 40.25 14.57 -22.62
N TYR A 56 40.67 15.50 -21.76
CA TYR A 56 42.04 15.54 -21.19
C TYR A 56 41.99 15.38 -19.69
N ASP A 57 43.03 14.78 -19.11
CA ASP A 57 43.20 14.62 -17.66
C ASP A 57 43.88 15.83 -17.03
N LEU A 58 44.68 16.56 -17.82
CA LEU A 58 45.38 17.78 -17.40
C LEU A 58 45.70 18.64 -18.61
N ILE A 59 45.68 19.94 -18.42
CA ILE A 59 46.11 20.93 -19.46
C ILE A 59 47.29 21.74 -18.91
N SER A 60 48.36 21.81 -19.71
CA SER A 60 49.47 22.73 -19.46
C SER A 60 49.42 23.90 -20.46
N VAL A 61 49.50 25.12 -19.95
CA VAL A 61 49.35 26.33 -20.76
C VAL A 61 50.52 27.25 -20.54
N ASP A 62 51.21 27.63 -21.64
CA ASP A 62 52.17 28.71 -21.54
C ASP A 62 51.47 30.05 -21.24
N LEU A 63 52.04 30.83 -20.36
CA LEU A 63 51.53 32.13 -20.03
C LEU A 63 51.56 33.11 -21.21
N ILE A 64 52.61 33.03 -22.04
CA ILE A 64 52.80 33.87 -23.20
C ILE A 64 52.56 33.05 -24.45
N LEU A 65 51.45 33.32 -25.11
CA LEU A 65 51.04 32.65 -26.36
C LEU A 65 50.75 33.70 -27.43
N PRO A 66 50.95 33.39 -28.73
CA PRO A 66 50.48 34.25 -29.78
C PRO A 66 48.95 34.23 -29.88
N GLY A 67 48.35 35.36 -30.22
CA GLY A 67 46.89 35.48 -30.28
C GLY A 67 46.24 35.68 -28.89
N ILE A 68 45.54 34.65 -28.42
CA ILE A 68 44.91 34.65 -27.08
C ILE A 68 45.96 34.29 -26.02
N GLY A 69 46.20 35.19 -25.05
CA GLY A 69 47.15 34.94 -23.98
C GLY A 69 46.79 33.78 -23.06
N GLY A 70 47.79 33.15 -22.44
CA GLY A 70 47.59 31.95 -21.62
C GLY A 70 46.61 32.16 -20.45
N LEU A 71 46.54 33.36 -19.85
CA LEU A 71 45.53 33.65 -18.80
C LEU A 71 44.12 33.68 -19.36
N ASP A 72 43.90 34.20 -20.59
CA ASP A 72 42.58 34.18 -21.21
C ASP A 72 42.19 32.74 -21.58
N VAL A 73 43.13 31.89 -22.00
CA VAL A 73 42.91 30.45 -22.21
C VAL A 73 42.49 29.79 -20.92
N LEU A 74 43.19 30.03 -19.81
CA LEU A 74 42.83 29.51 -18.48
C LEU A 74 41.38 29.89 -18.09
N VAL A 75 41.00 31.17 -18.25
CA VAL A 75 39.63 31.61 -17.92
C VAL A 75 38.59 30.91 -18.78
N ARG A 76 38.88 30.65 -20.07
CA ARG A 76 37.94 29.88 -20.94
C ARG A 76 37.90 28.41 -20.58
N ILE A 77 39.02 27.78 -20.26
CA ILE A 77 39.05 26.39 -19.75
C ILE A 77 38.17 26.27 -18.50
N ARG A 78 38.28 27.19 -17.54
CA ARG A 78 37.49 27.19 -16.31
C ARG A 78 35.98 27.32 -16.52
N LYS A 79 35.55 27.92 -17.66
CA LYS A 79 34.12 27.95 -18.07
C LYS A 79 33.67 26.66 -18.70
N LEU A 80 34.56 25.92 -19.38
CA LEU A 80 34.27 24.62 -20.00
C LEU A 80 34.31 23.49 -18.98
N ASP A 81 35.39 23.46 -18.20
CA ASP A 81 35.62 22.49 -17.14
C ASP A 81 36.22 23.19 -15.89
N PRO A 82 35.44 23.37 -14.84
CA PRO A 82 35.89 23.99 -13.61
C PRO A 82 36.92 23.17 -12.82
N ASP A 83 36.92 21.86 -12.99
CA ASP A 83 37.63 20.90 -12.12
C ASP A 83 38.90 20.33 -12.77
N ILE A 84 39.08 20.42 -14.10
CA ILE A 84 40.27 19.89 -14.77
C ILE A 84 41.55 20.58 -14.25
N PRO A 85 42.62 19.82 -13.90
CA PRO A 85 43.90 20.42 -13.52
C PRO A 85 44.48 21.25 -14.66
N VAL A 86 44.82 22.53 -14.37
CA VAL A 86 45.51 23.42 -15.31
C VAL A 86 46.82 23.90 -14.69
N VAL A 87 47.93 23.62 -15.40
CA VAL A 87 49.27 24.05 -15.03
C VAL A 87 49.69 25.18 -15.93
N MET A 88 49.91 26.35 -15.32
CA MET A 88 50.48 27.49 -16.02
C MET A 88 52.02 27.37 -16.05
N VAL A 89 52.60 27.50 -17.20
CA VAL A 89 54.06 27.44 -17.40
C VAL A 89 54.56 28.78 -17.91
N SER A 90 55.67 29.29 -17.38
CA SER A 90 56.15 30.64 -17.81
C SER A 90 57.68 30.72 -17.82
N GLY A 91 58.23 31.34 -18.81
CA GLY A 91 59.67 31.61 -18.91
C GLY A 91 60.17 32.72 -17.96
N HIS A 92 59.31 33.62 -17.55
CA HIS A 92 59.61 34.72 -16.64
C HIS A 92 58.67 34.66 -15.43
N GLY A 93 59.16 34.02 -14.35
CA GLY A 93 58.37 33.86 -13.14
C GLY A 93 58.40 35.08 -12.26
N THR A 94 57.51 36.05 -12.40
CA THR A 94 57.28 37.08 -11.39
C THR A 94 56.22 36.59 -10.41
N THR A 95 56.36 36.95 -9.13
CA THR A 95 55.38 36.62 -8.09
C THR A 95 53.98 37.13 -8.43
N GLU A 96 53.88 38.28 -9.09
CA GLU A 96 52.64 38.90 -9.51
C GLU A 96 51.87 38.06 -10.52
N MET A 97 52.54 37.47 -11.52
CA MET A 97 51.89 36.62 -12.51
C MET A 97 51.42 35.30 -11.93
N ALA A 98 52.14 34.75 -11.01
CA ALA A 98 51.72 33.56 -10.27
C ALA A 98 50.45 33.83 -9.44
N VAL A 99 50.35 34.98 -8.77
CA VAL A 99 49.14 35.40 -8.04
C VAL A 99 47.96 35.50 -8.95
N ILE A 100 48.10 36.21 -10.12
CA ILE A 100 47.03 36.35 -11.11
C ILE A 100 46.58 34.99 -11.64
N ALA A 101 47.51 34.05 -11.90
CA ALA A 101 47.17 32.71 -12.35
C ALA A 101 46.33 31.95 -11.31
N PHE A 102 46.69 31.99 -10.01
CA PHE A 102 45.95 31.39 -8.93
C PHE A 102 44.59 32.04 -8.69
N GLU A 103 44.47 33.37 -8.79
CA GLU A 103 43.20 34.09 -8.75
C GLU A 103 42.23 33.61 -9.84
N ASN A 104 42.76 33.28 -11.03
CA ASN A 104 42.01 32.65 -12.12
C ASN A 104 41.91 31.14 -12.04
N ARG A 105 42.20 30.56 -10.85
CA ARG A 105 42.07 29.14 -10.55
C ARG A 105 43.02 28.21 -11.33
N ALA A 106 44.25 28.67 -11.64
CA ALA A 106 45.30 27.73 -12.06
C ALA A 106 45.54 26.72 -10.92
N THR A 107 45.71 25.46 -11.25
CA THR A 107 46.00 24.41 -10.26
C THR A 107 47.44 24.49 -9.80
N LYS A 108 48.35 24.84 -10.71
CA LYS A 108 49.76 24.96 -10.44
C LYS A 108 50.38 26.03 -11.33
N TYR A 109 51.43 26.67 -10.86
CA TYR A 109 52.28 27.57 -11.64
C TYR A 109 53.71 27.05 -11.63
N VAL A 110 54.38 26.95 -12.79
CA VAL A 110 55.71 26.41 -12.95
C VAL A 110 56.54 27.36 -13.76
N VAL A 111 57.73 27.70 -13.28
CA VAL A 111 58.71 28.51 -14.03
C VAL A 111 59.54 27.57 -14.94
N LYS A 112 59.68 27.95 -16.22
CA LYS A 112 60.45 27.18 -17.20
C LYS A 112 61.92 27.12 -16.81
N SER A 113 62.46 25.94 -16.62
CA SER A 113 63.87 25.66 -16.39
C SER A 113 64.16 24.21 -16.78
N MET A 114 65.42 23.89 -17.02
CA MET A 114 65.83 22.52 -17.33
C MET A 114 65.44 21.53 -16.19
N GLU A 115 65.35 21.99 -14.97
CA GLU A 115 64.99 21.16 -13.81
C GLU A 115 63.48 20.98 -13.71
N SER A 116 62.69 22.04 -13.97
CA SER A 116 61.23 21.96 -13.94
C SER A 116 60.71 21.09 -15.05
N PHE A 117 61.27 21.13 -16.27
CA PHE A 117 60.83 20.22 -17.37
C PHE A 117 61.06 18.72 -17.02
N LYS A 118 62.08 18.38 -16.25
CA LYS A 118 62.31 17.01 -15.77
C LYS A 118 61.32 16.60 -14.67
N SER A 119 60.81 17.56 -13.94
CA SER A 119 59.88 17.28 -12.82
C SER A 119 58.41 17.33 -13.27
N LEU A 120 58.09 17.84 -14.49
CA LEU A 120 56.72 17.92 -14.98
C LEU A 120 55.93 16.59 -14.93
N PRO A 121 56.50 15.44 -15.31
CA PRO A 121 55.77 14.16 -15.22
C PRO A 121 55.27 13.88 -13.82
N TYR A 122 56.13 14.05 -12.81
CA TYR A 122 55.77 13.85 -11.39
C TYR A 122 54.70 14.88 -10.94
N ILE A 123 54.82 16.13 -11.34
CA ILE A 123 53.89 17.19 -11.02
C ILE A 123 52.50 16.85 -11.63
N PHE A 124 52.47 16.48 -12.90
CA PHE A 124 51.22 16.16 -13.61
C PHE A 124 50.56 14.93 -13.00
N GLU A 125 51.28 13.88 -12.72
CA GLU A 125 50.75 12.67 -12.08
C GLU A 125 50.08 12.99 -10.76
N ASN A 126 50.76 13.73 -9.88
CA ASN A 126 50.19 14.11 -8.60
C ASN A 126 48.92 14.93 -8.72
N LEU A 127 48.88 15.89 -9.65
CA LEU A 127 47.70 16.76 -9.87
C LEU A 127 46.52 15.96 -10.45
N ILE A 128 46.80 15.02 -11.35
CA ILE A 128 45.76 14.15 -11.91
C ILE A 128 45.19 13.21 -10.84
N GLN A 129 46.07 12.59 -10.04
CA GLN A 129 45.66 11.71 -8.96
C GLN A 129 44.83 12.47 -7.92
N GLU A 130 45.24 13.69 -7.54
CA GLU A 130 44.49 14.53 -6.61
C GLU A 130 43.12 14.91 -7.17
N ALA A 131 43.04 15.28 -8.47
CA ALA A 131 41.76 15.62 -9.11
C ALA A 131 40.83 14.41 -9.21
N ARG A 132 41.35 13.23 -9.61
CA ARG A 132 40.59 11.98 -9.66
C ARG A 132 40.12 11.55 -8.27
N PHE A 133 40.93 11.67 -7.24
CA PHE A 133 40.54 11.37 -5.87
C PHE A 133 39.38 12.25 -5.39
N LYS A 134 39.48 13.58 -5.63
CA LYS A 134 38.39 14.53 -5.29
C LYS A 134 37.09 14.24 -6.07
N ALA A 135 37.21 13.90 -7.36
CA ALA A 135 36.05 13.55 -8.17
C ALA A 135 35.37 12.27 -7.68
N ASN A 136 36.14 11.24 -7.33
CA ASN A 136 35.63 9.98 -6.77
C ASN A 136 34.96 10.19 -5.39
N GLU A 137 35.59 10.97 -4.51
CA GLU A 137 35.00 11.30 -3.19
C GLU A 137 33.66 12.02 -3.35
N ARG A 138 33.58 13.02 -4.28
CA ARG A 138 32.33 13.72 -4.59
C ARG A 138 31.28 12.76 -5.13
N GLY A 139 31.66 11.92 -6.10
CA GLY A 139 30.73 10.93 -6.70
C GLY A 139 30.21 9.92 -5.67
N MET A 140 31.07 9.40 -4.80
CA MET A 140 30.64 8.52 -3.69
C MET A 140 29.68 9.21 -2.73
N ARG A 141 29.99 10.43 -2.36
CA ARG A 141 29.11 11.23 -1.48
C ARG A 141 27.75 11.47 -2.09
N GLU A 142 27.70 11.87 -3.37
CA GLU A 142 26.44 12.06 -4.11
C GLU A 142 25.63 10.75 -4.21
N GLN A 143 26.32 9.61 -4.43
CA GLN A 143 25.65 8.31 -4.43
C GLN A 143 25.04 7.94 -3.08
N ILE A 144 25.77 8.16 -1.99
CA ILE A 144 25.27 7.92 -0.62
C ILE A 144 24.06 8.81 -0.35
N GLU A 145 24.16 10.11 -0.59
CA GLU A 145 23.06 11.07 -0.38
C GLU A 145 21.83 10.73 -1.24
N ARG A 146 22.05 10.29 -2.49
CA ARG A 146 20.97 9.84 -3.37
C ARG A 146 20.31 8.57 -2.84
N SER A 147 21.09 7.59 -2.41
CA SER A 147 20.59 6.33 -1.85
C SER A 147 19.79 6.58 -0.57
N GLU A 148 20.33 7.38 0.36
CA GLU A 148 19.62 7.73 1.58
C GLU A 148 18.29 8.45 1.30
N ARG A 149 18.26 9.37 0.34
CA ARG A 149 17.04 10.07 -0.07
C ARG A 149 16.00 9.11 -0.61
N ILE A 150 16.41 8.16 -1.46
CA ILE A 150 15.51 7.13 -2.01
C ILE A 150 14.97 6.26 -0.88
N HIS A 151 15.80 5.75 0.00
CA HIS A 151 15.37 4.91 1.11
C HIS A 151 14.40 5.65 2.05
N ARG A 152 14.70 6.90 2.37
CA ARG A 152 13.81 7.76 3.16
C ARG A 152 12.46 7.95 2.48
N ASN A 153 12.45 8.28 1.18
CA ASN A 153 11.21 8.46 0.44
C ASN A 153 10.37 7.18 0.37
N ILE A 154 10.99 6.02 0.16
CA ILE A 154 10.29 4.72 0.17
C ILE A 154 9.68 4.47 1.56
N PHE A 155 10.43 4.70 2.62
CA PHE A 155 9.98 4.50 3.99
C PHE A 155 8.85 5.45 4.40
N GLU A 156 8.99 6.74 4.09
CA GLU A 156 8.01 7.78 4.47
C GLU A 156 6.70 7.68 3.68
N ASN A 157 6.77 7.30 2.38
CA ASN A 157 5.60 7.25 1.49
C ASN A 157 5.09 5.83 1.23
N ALA A 158 5.53 4.84 1.98
CA ALA A 158 5.04 3.48 1.86
C ALA A 158 3.54 3.40 2.18
N LEU A 159 2.78 2.64 1.38
CA LEU A 159 1.35 2.37 1.61
C LEU A 159 1.10 1.41 2.78
N ALA A 160 2.13 0.69 3.19
CA ALA A 160 2.11 -0.18 4.36
C ALA A 160 2.75 0.50 5.57
N GLY A 161 2.25 0.21 6.75
CA GLY A 161 2.93 0.54 8.01
C GLY A 161 4.19 -0.30 8.14
N ILE A 162 5.37 0.34 8.21
CA ILE A 162 6.67 -0.32 8.36
C ILE A 162 7.18 -0.04 9.76
N TYR A 163 7.71 -1.07 10.42
CA TYR A 163 8.23 -0.94 11.77
C TYR A 163 9.38 -1.89 12.06
N ILE A 164 10.22 -1.51 13.00
CA ILE A 164 11.23 -2.39 13.62
C ILE A 164 10.89 -2.53 15.10
N LEU A 165 10.80 -3.78 15.55
CA LEU A 165 10.68 -4.13 16.97
C LEU A 165 12.00 -4.70 17.47
N GLN A 166 12.42 -4.24 18.64
CA GLN A 166 13.54 -4.80 19.37
C GLN A 166 13.17 -4.88 20.86
N ASP A 167 13.32 -6.05 21.44
CA ASP A 167 12.90 -6.34 22.82
C ASP A 167 11.38 -6.08 23.02
N GLY A 168 10.56 -6.33 21.97
CA GLY A 168 9.11 -6.09 21.96
C GLY A 168 8.68 -4.61 21.89
N LEU A 169 9.63 -3.67 21.75
CA LEU A 169 9.36 -2.25 21.67
C LEU A 169 9.58 -1.72 20.25
N PHE A 170 8.74 -0.80 19.81
CA PHE A 170 8.96 -0.09 18.56
C PHE A 170 10.24 0.76 18.62
N ARG A 171 11.15 0.54 17.68
CA ARG A 171 12.40 1.30 17.52
C ARG A 171 12.38 2.21 16.32
N LEU A 172 11.72 1.77 15.27
CA LEU A 172 11.53 2.54 14.04
C LEU A 172 10.10 2.34 13.54
N VAL A 173 9.45 3.40 13.11
CA VAL A 173 8.10 3.38 12.56
C VAL A 173 7.99 4.41 11.45
N ASN A 174 7.27 4.09 10.37
CA ASN A 174 7.00 5.06 9.32
C ASN A 174 5.69 5.85 9.58
N PRO A 175 5.45 6.96 8.86
CA PRO A 175 4.23 7.75 9.02
C PRO A 175 2.95 6.93 8.84
N LYS A 176 2.94 5.98 7.90
CA LYS A 176 1.78 5.14 7.61
C LYS A 176 1.36 4.27 8.80
N LEU A 177 2.33 3.78 9.58
CA LEU A 177 2.01 3.06 10.82
C LEU A 177 1.26 3.94 11.80
N GLY A 178 1.71 5.19 11.96
CA GLY A 178 1.01 6.18 12.82
C GLY A 178 -0.43 6.43 12.38
N GLU A 179 -0.66 6.57 11.06
CA GLU A 179 -2.01 6.73 10.51
C GLU A 179 -2.93 5.53 10.84
N ILE A 180 -2.41 4.31 10.68
CA ILE A 180 -3.16 3.08 10.96
C ILE A 180 -3.55 3.02 12.43
N PHE A 181 -2.64 3.34 13.35
CA PHE A 181 -2.90 3.34 14.79
C PHE A 181 -3.57 4.64 15.32
N GLY A 182 -3.72 5.66 14.47
CA GLY A 182 -4.37 6.93 14.84
C GLY A 182 -3.56 7.77 15.81
N CYS A 183 -2.23 7.77 15.68
CA CYS A 183 -1.32 8.57 16.51
C CYS A 183 -0.09 9.04 15.73
N ALA A 184 0.63 10.01 16.27
CA ALA A 184 1.91 10.41 15.70
C ALA A 184 2.91 9.25 15.75
N PRO A 185 3.75 9.04 14.71
CA PRO A 185 4.74 7.96 14.68
C PRO A 185 5.65 7.95 15.92
N ASP A 186 6.11 9.12 16.34
CA ASP A 186 6.98 9.26 17.51
C ASP A 186 6.33 8.77 18.81
N ALA A 187 5.01 8.81 18.91
CA ALA A 187 4.28 8.32 20.06
C ALA A 187 4.28 6.78 20.17
N LEU A 188 4.64 6.08 19.10
CA LEU A 188 4.79 4.63 19.08
C LEU A 188 6.19 4.19 19.48
N ILE A 189 7.21 5.03 19.26
CA ILE A 189 8.59 4.69 19.60
C ILE A 189 8.72 4.41 21.11
N GLY A 190 9.33 3.26 21.45
CA GLY A 190 9.48 2.82 22.83
C GLY A 190 8.23 2.22 23.47
N THR A 191 7.08 2.18 22.75
CA THR A 191 5.89 1.51 23.28
C THR A 191 5.92 0.02 22.97
N PRO A 192 5.39 -0.85 23.85
CA PRO A 192 5.26 -2.27 23.59
C PRO A 192 4.16 -2.51 22.52
N PHE A 193 4.47 -3.35 21.53
CA PHE A 193 3.52 -3.64 20.44
C PHE A 193 2.24 -4.33 20.94
N TRP A 194 2.33 -5.15 21.99
CA TRP A 194 1.16 -5.89 22.52
C TRP A 194 0.08 -4.99 23.13
N HIS A 195 0.37 -3.73 23.44
CA HIS A 195 -0.65 -2.78 23.90
C HIS A 195 -1.61 -2.36 22.79
N LEU A 196 -1.26 -2.61 21.54
CA LEU A 196 -2.04 -2.25 20.36
C LEU A 196 -2.82 -3.43 19.76
N VAL A 197 -2.59 -4.65 20.24
CA VAL A 197 -3.25 -5.88 19.78
C VAL A 197 -4.40 -6.22 20.72
N LYS A 198 -5.54 -6.69 20.16
CA LYS A 198 -6.64 -7.18 21.00
C LYS A 198 -6.20 -8.41 21.78
N PRO A 199 -6.63 -8.56 23.05
CA PRO A 199 -6.28 -9.72 23.88
C PRO A 199 -6.59 -11.07 23.23
N ASP A 200 -7.70 -11.17 22.51
CA ASP A 200 -8.13 -12.40 21.82
C ASP A 200 -7.18 -12.80 20.68
N ASP A 201 -6.47 -11.85 20.10
CA ASP A 201 -5.58 -12.06 18.96
C ASP A 201 -4.09 -12.19 19.38
N MET A 202 -3.79 -12.12 20.68
CA MET A 202 -2.42 -12.21 21.23
C MET A 202 -1.74 -13.56 20.97
N GLU A 203 -2.50 -14.62 20.81
CA GLU A 203 -1.94 -15.95 20.51
C GLU A 203 -1.26 -16.00 19.13
N CYS A 204 -1.85 -15.33 18.13
CA CYS A 204 -1.26 -15.19 16.79
C CYS A 204 0.09 -14.46 16.85
N VAL A 205 0.17 -13.43 17.68
CA VAL A 205 1.36 -12.59 17.80
C VAL A 205 2.48 -13.28 18.58
N SER A 206 2.14 -14.09 19.60
CA SER A 206 3.14 -14.86 20.38
C SER A 206 3.85 -15.94 19.55
N LYS A 207 3.26 -16.37 18.43
CA LYS A 207 3.88 -17.33 17.49
C LYS A 207 5.02 -16.68 16.68
N LEU A 208 4.98 -15.35 16.49
CA LEU A 208 6.01 -14.60 15.72
C LEU A 208 7.41 -14.70 16.31
N GLU A 209 7.52 -14.77 17.64
CA GLU A 209 8.82 -14.90 18.32
C GLU A 209 9.44 -16.29 18.19
N ARG A 210 8.64 -17.30 17.83
CA ARG A 210 9.03 -18.73 17.81
C ARG A 210 9.37 -19.26 16.42
N GLU A 211 8.86 -18.64 15.35
CA GLU A 211 9.12 -19.09 13.98
C GLU A 211 10.48 -18.61 13.49
N LYS A 212 11.44 -19.53 13.37
CA LYS A 212 12.84 -19.20 13.12
C LYS A 212 13.30 -19.28 11.67
N GLU A 213 12.64 -20.01 10.77
CA GLU A 213 13.10 -20.21 9.38
C GLU A 213 11.94 -20.50 8.43
N GLY A 214 11.86 -19.76 7.32
CA GLY A 214 10.90 -19.96 6.24
C GLY A 214 10.38 -18.66 5.64
N PRO A 215 9.58 -18.72 4.55
CA PRO A 215 8.88 -17.53 4.04
C PRO A 215 7.92 -17.02 5.12
N ALA A 216 8.03 -15.74 5.46
CA ALA A 216 7.21 -15.10 6.49
C ALA A 216 5.71 -15.33 6.22
N PRO A 217 4.99 -16.05 7.09
CA PRO A 217 3.57 -16.25 6.93
C PRO A 217 2.82 -14.93 7.03
N VAL A 218 1.65 -14.88 6.39
CA VAL A 218 0.74 -13.74 6.49
C VAL A 218 -0.18 -13.98 7.67
N TYR A 219 -0.27 -12.99 8.54
CA TYR A 219 -1.16 -13.01 9.67
C TYR A 219 -2.21 -11.91 9.55
N GLU A 220 -3.43 -12.22 9.94
CA GLU A 220 -4.49 -11.24 10.12
C GLU A 220 -4.80 -11.10 11.61
N SER A 221 -5.00 -9.89 12.08
CA SER A 221 -5.30 -9.59 13.49
C SER A 221 -6.11 -8.29 13.60
N ARG A 222 -6.76 -8.10 14.73
CA ARG A 222 -7.44 -6.85 15.07
C ARG A 222 -6.58 -6.02 15.99
N VAL A 223 -6.37 -4.77 15.64
CA VAL A 223 -5.67 -3.79 16.47
C VAL A 223 -6.62 -2.73 16.97
N ILE A 224 -6.25 -2.16 18.10
CA ILE A 224 -7.00 -1.07 18.73
C ILE A 224 -6.26 0.23 18.46
N ARG A 225 -6.93 1.18 17.84
CA ARG A 225 -6.42 2.53 17.63
C ARG A 225 -6.45 3.34 18.93
N LYS A 226 -5.70 4.41 18.97
CA LYS A 226 -5.67 5.33 20.11
C LYS A 226 -7.03 5.97 20.41
N ASP A 227 -7.87 6.12 19.41
CA ASP A 227 -9.26 6.61 19.53
C ASP A 227 -10.27 5.53 20.03
N GLY A 228 -9.80 4.31 20.29
CA GLY A 228 -10.61 3.16 20.69
C GLY A 228 -11.22 2.37 19.53
N GLY A 229 -11.09 2.85 18.28
CA GLY A 229 -11.58 2.16 17.10
C GLY A 229 -10.77 0.88 16.83
N ALA A 230 -11.44 -0.20 16.40
CA ALA A 230 -10.76 -1.41 15.94
C ALA A 230 -10.47 -1.34 14.43
N ARG A 231 -9.33 -1.93 14.03
CA ARG A 231 -8.94 -2.10 12.63
C ARG A 231 -8.50 -3.53 12.38
N TRP A 232 -8.83 -4.05 11.22
CA TRP A 232 -8.25 -5.28 10.71
C TRP A 232 -6.93 -4.98 10.02
N ILE A 233 -5.88 -5.66 10.42
CA ILE A 233 -4.57 -5.57 9.80
C ILE A 233 -4.13 -6.93 9.24
N GLU A 234 -3.46 -6.88 8.12
CA GLU A 234 -2.65 -7.98 7.58
C GLU A 234 -1.19 -7.62 7.78
N PHE A 235 -0.39 -8.52 8.34
CA PHE A 235 1.01 -8.23 8.61
C PHE A 235 1.93 -9.41 8.35
N ARG A 236 3.19 -9.08 8.06
CA ARG A 236 4.30 -10.02 7.91
C ARG A 236 5.51 -9.51 8.68
N THR A 237 6.32 -10.43 9.19
CA THR A 237 7.53 -10.09 9.94
C THR A 237 8.69 -10.95 9.49
N VAL A 238 9.90 -10.36 9.53
CA VAL A 238 11.15 -11.05 9.29
C VAL A 238 12.16 -10.68 10.38
N GLN A 239 13.01 -11.62 10.75
CA GLN A 239 14.11 -11.34 11.67
C GLN A 239 15.24 -10.64 10.92
N ILE A 240 15.76 -9.59 11.53
CA ILE A 240 16.88 -8.80 11.01
C ILE A 240 17.89 -8.53 12.13
N GLU A 241 19.05 -8.04 11.76
CA GLU A 241 19.98 -7.39 12.67
C GLU A 241 19.79 -5.87 12.62
N PHE A 242 19.59 -5.24 13.77
CA PHE A 242 19.44 -3.80 13.90
C PHE A 242 20.29 -3.33 15.09
N ASP A 243 21.20 -2.38 14.85
CA ASP A 243 22.19 -1.90 15.82
C ASP A 243 22.98 -3.03 16.50
N GLY A 244 23.41 -4.03 15.71
CA GLY A 244 24.22 -5.16 16.20
C GLY A 244 23.45 -6.17 17.07
N ARG A 245 22.13 -6.08 17.15
CA ARG A 245 21.26 -6.98 17.91
C ARG A 245 20.09 -7.50 17.07
N ARG A 246 19.55 -8.63 17.46
CA ARG A 246 18.35 -9.19 16.81
C ARG A 246 17.17 -8.24 16.96
N ALA A 247 16.42 -8.09 15.88
CA ALA A 247 15.21 -7.29 15.81
C ALA A 247 14.23 -7.93 14.82
N ILE A 248 13.00 -7.46 14.81
CA ILE A 248 11.95 -7.88 13.90
C ILE A 248 11.60 -6.69 13.02
N LEU A 249 11.78 -6.83 11.71
CA LEU A 249 11.22 -5.91 10.73
C LEU A 249 9.83 -6.43 10.34
N GLY A 250 8.83 -5.58 10.49
CA GLY A 250 7.47 -5.89 10.09
C GLY A 250 6.90 -4.87 9.13
N ASN A 251 5.97 -5.35 8.30
CA ASN A 251 5.07 -4.50 7.56
C ASN A 251 3.63 -4.91 7.86
N LEU A 252 2.73 -3.95 7.87
CA LEU A 252 1.30 -4.20 8.03
C LEU A 252 0.47 -3.31 7.11
N VAL A 253 -0.67 -3.82 6.70
CA VAL A 253 -1.65 -3.13 5.85
C VAL A 253 -3.00 -3.11 6.55
N ASP A 254 -3.69 -1.99 6.53
CA ASP A 254 -5.08 -1.90 6.97
C ASP A 254 -5.97 -2.58 5.93
N ILE A 255 -6.60 -3.68 6.33
CA ILE A 255 -7.53 -4.46 5.50
C ILE A 255 -8.99 -4.32 5.97
N THR A 256 -9.30 -3.32 6.80
CA THR A 256 -10.62 -3.13 7.37
C THR A 256 -11.69 -3.03 6.28
N GLN A 257 -11.46 -2.20 5.28
CA GLN A 257 -12.40 -2.04 4.16
C GLN A 257 -12.61 -3.35 3.39
N ARG A 258 -11.52 -4.12 3.17
CA ARG A 258 -11.62 -5.46 2.52
C ARG A 258 -12.48 -6.41 3.34
N LYS A 259 -12.28 -6.45 4.66
CA LYS A 259 -13.05 -7.32 5.57
C LYS A 259 -14.51 -6.90 5.67
N GLU A 260 -14.79 -5.61 5.72
CA GLU A 260 -16.16 -5.08 5.70
C GLU A 260 -16.88 -5.48 4.39
N GLN A 261 -16.23 -5.32 3.25
CA GLN A 261 -16.78 -5.73 1.95
C GLN A 261 -16.99 -7.25 1.86
N GLU A 262 -16.09 -8.05 2.40
CA GLU A 262 -16.22 -9.51 2.44
C GLU A 262 -17.43 -9.93 3.29
N ILE A 263 -17.61 -9.32 4.45
CA ILE A 263 -18.77 -9.57 5.34
C ILE A 263 -20.07 -9.15 4.65
N ASP A 264 -20.11 -7.98 4.03
CA ASP A 264 -21.28 -7.50 3.31
C ASP A 264 -21.64 -8.41 2.12
N LEU A 265 -20.63 -8.88 1.38
CA LEU A 265 -20.83 -9.82 0.28
C LEU A 265 -21.43 -11.14 0.76
N LEU A 266 -20.86 -11.70 1.84
CA LEU A 266 -21.38 -12.94 2.43
C LEU A 266 -22.82 -12.79 2.91
N ARG A 267 -23.14 -11.63 3.53
CA ARG A 267 -24.51 -11.32 3.96
C ARG A 267 -25.45 -11.28 2.75
N ASN A 268 -25.10 -10.50 1.72
CA ASN A 268 -25.90 -10.40 0.51
C ASN A 268 -26.13 -11.76 -0.18
N CYS A 269 -25.11 -12.63 -0.20
CA CYS A 269 -25.23 -13.98 -0.72
C CYS A 269 -26.26 -14.81 0.07
N LYS A 270 -26.22 -14.74 1.41
CA LYS A 270 -27.20 -15.44 2.26
C LYS A 270 -28.62 -14.96 2.03
N GLU A 271 -28.84 -13.63 1.99
CA GLU A 271 -30.13 -13.02 1.72
C GLU A 271 -30.69 -13.45 0.34
N LEU A 272 -29.84 -13.40 -0.71
CA LEU A 272 -30.25 -13.82 -2.06
C LEU A 272 -30.58 -15.33 -2.10
N THR A 273 -29.83 -16.15 -1.39
CA THR A 273 -30.10 -17.60 -1.31
C THR A 273 -31.46 -17.85 -0.68
N ALA A 274 -31.76 -17.18 0.45
CA ALA A 274 -33.06 -17.29 1.12
C ALA A 274 -34.22 -16.87 0.19
N VAL A 275 -34.12 -15.71 -0.44
CA VAL A 275 -35.15 -15.22 -1.39
C VAL A 275 -35.35 -16.20 -2.55
N ASN A 276 -34.26 -16.70 -3.15
CA ASN A 276 -34.35 -17.67 -4.26
C ASN A 276 -34.99 -18.98 -3.82
N SER A 277 -34.72 -19.49 -2.61
CA SER A 277 -35.37 -20.68 -2.07
C SER A 277 -36.91 -20.48 -1.94
N ILE A 278 -37.33 -19.34 -1.41
CA ILE A 278 -38.75 -18.99 -1.31
C ILE A 278 -39.41 -18.90 -2.72
N MET A 279 -38.70 -18.25 -3.66
CA MET A 279 -39.17 -18.18 -5.06
C MET A 279 -39.31 -19.55 -5.72
N ALA A 280 -38.36 -20.45 -5.52
CA ALA A 280 -38.42 -21.81 -6.07
C ALA A 280 -39.64 -22.56 -5.55
N ARG A 281 -39.98 -22.47 -4.27
CA ARG A 281 -41.21 -23.03 -3.69
C ARG A 281 -42.47 -22.42 -4.27
N THR A 282 -42.46 -21.15 -4.66
CA THR A 282 -43.61 -20.50 -5.33
C THR A 282 -43.85 -21.11 -6.72
N ILE A 283 -42.81 -21.57 -7.42
CA ILE A 283 -42.96 -22.18 -8.77
C ILE A 283 -43.41 -23.63 -8.65
N GLN A 284 -42.92 -24.37 -7.69
CA GLN A 284 -43.27 -25.78 -7.42
C GLN A 284 -43.51 -25.96 -5.90
N PRO A 285 -44.73 -25.65 -5.40
CA PRO A 285 -45.05 -25.87 -4.01
C PRO A 285 -45.07 -27.37 -3.70
N GLU A 286 -44.16 -27.77 -2.82
CA GLU A 286 -44.14 -29.15 -2.31
C GLU A 286 -44.92 -29.20 -0.99
N GLY A 287 -46.01 -29.99 -0.94
CA GLY A 287 -46.75 -30.25 0.28
C GLY A 287 -47.84 -29.23 0.63
N ASP A 288 -48.21 -29.17 1.91
CA ASP A 288 -49.20 -28.26 2.45
C ASP A 288 -48.64 -26.84 2.64
N MET A 289 -49.49 -25.84 2.58
CA MET A 289 -49.14 -24.42 2.81
C MET A 289 -48.39 -24.20 4.15
N GLY A 290 -48.75 -24.95 5.19
CA GLY A 290 -48.08 -24.87 6.49
C GLY A 290 -46.58 -25.21 6.40
N ASN A 291 -46.25 -26.35 5.78
CA ASN A 291 -44.86 -26.79 5.58
C ASN A 291 -44.08 -25.81 4.71
N ALA A 292 -44.72 -25.22 3.67
CA ALA A 292 -44.08 -24.27 2.79
C ALA A 292 -43.76 -22.94 3.51
N LEU A 293 -44.61 -22.50 4.44
CA LEU A 293 -44.39 -21.31 5.26
C LEU A 293 -43.30 -21.54 6.32
N GLU A 294 -43.28 -22.71 6.98
CA GLU A 294 -42.22 -23.08 7.93
C GLU A 294 -40.85 -23.11 7.25
N ALA A 295 -40.75 -23.77 6.09
CA ALA A 295 -39.51 -23.82 5.33
C ALA A 295 -39.08 -22.42 4.85
N SER A 296 -40.03 -21.54 4.46
CA SER A 296 -39.73 -20.18 4.06
C SER A 296 -39.27 -19.32 5.22
N LEU A 297 -39.81 -19.54 6.43
CA LEU A 297 -39.36 -18.87 7.65
C LEU A 297 -37.96 -19.31 8.01
N SER A 298 -37.64 -20.60 7.91
CA SER A 298 -36.28 -21.13 8.14
C SER A 298 -35.26 -20.46 7.23
N ASP A 299 -35.54 -20.34 5.91
CA ASP A 299 -34.66 -19.64 4.97
C ASP A 299 -34.44 -18.16 5.35
N VAL A 300 -35.48 -17.48 5.82
CA VAL A 300 -35.38 -16.09 6.27
C VAL A 300 -34.51 -15.97 7.51
N ILE A 301 -34.67 -16.87 8.47
CA ILE A 301 -33.82 -16.92 9.69
C ILE A 301 -32.35 -17.14 9.33
N GLU A 302 -32.05 -18.09 8.43
CA GLU A 302 -30.69 -18.35 7.97
C GLU A 302 -30.07 -17.15 7.22
N GLY A 303 -30.91 -16.35 6.57
CA GLY A 303 -30.49 -15.12 5.87
C GLY A 303 -30.13 -13.96 6.78
N ILE A 304 -30.56 -13.97 8.04
CA ILE A 304 -30.36 -12.90 9.03
C ILE A 304 -29.35 -13.36 10.09
N GLU A 305 -28.29 -12.59 10.27
CA GLU A 305 -27.26 -12.90 11.28
C GLU A 305 -27.83 -12.77 12.69
N ASN A 306 -27.59 -13.81 13.52
CA ASN A 306 -28.07 -13.90 14.91
C ASN A 306 -29.59 -13.76 15.09
N ALA A 307 -30.39 -14.15 14.09
CA ALA A 307 -31.83 -14.29 14.27
C ALA A 307 -32.15 -15.51 15.14
N GLU A 308 -32.91 -15.30 16.21
CA GLU A 308 -33.23 -16.35 17.18
C GLU A 308 -34.70 -16.68 17.24
N ILE A 309 -35.57 -15.74 16.89
CA ILE A 309 -37.03 -15.90 16.96
C ILE A 309 -37.63 -15.38 15.67
N GLY A 310 -38.60 -16.08 15.13
CA GLY A 310 -39.34 -15.65 13.96
C GLY A 310 -40.74 -16.24 13.89
N GLY A 311 -41.65 -15.50 13.23
CA GLY A 311 -43.00 -15.98 13.00
C GLY A 311 -43.62 -15.38 11.74
N ILE A 312 -44.44 -16.18 11.07
CA ILE A 312 -45.33 -15.75 9.99
C ILE A 312 -46.75 -15.81 10.49
N PHE A 313 -47.42 -14.67 10.49
CA PHE A 313 -48.83 -14.51 10.89
C PHE A 313 -49.68 -14.26 9.66
N LEU A 314 -50.84 -14.90 9.59
CA LEU A 314 -51.86 -14.64 8.57
C LEU A 314 -53.12 -14.11 9.18
N GLN A 315 -53.85 -13.29 8.44
CA GLN A 315 -55.14 -12.68 8.89
C GLN A 315 -56.28 -13.68 8.67
N GLU A 316 -56.90 -14.13 9.73
CA GLU A 316 -58.01 -15.06 9.72
C GLU A 316 -59.08 -14.63 10.75
N GLY A 317 -60.36 -14.64 10.41
CA GLY A 317 -61.45 -14.38 11.33
C GLY A 317 -61.40 -13.03 12.04
N GLY A 318 -60.69 -12.02 11.47
CA GLY A 318 -60.54 -10.69 12.04
C GLY A 318 -59.31 -10.54 12.96
N GLY A 319 -58.46 -11.56 13.15
CA GLY A 319 -57.22 -11.55 13.92
C GLY A 319 -56.02 -12.08 13.16
N LEU A 320 -54.84 -11.97 13.72
CA LEU A 320 -53.61 -12.58 13.24
C LEU A 320 -53.41 -13.97 13.85
N VAL A 321 -53.27 -14.98 13.03
CA VAL A 321 -53.02 -16.38 13.41
C VAL A 321 -51.61 -16.74 13.05
N LEU A 322 -50.83 -17.29 13.98
CA LEU A 322 -49.49 -17.81 13.76
C LEU A 322 -49.54 -19.06 12.88
N ARG A 323 -48.86 -19.03 11.74
CA ARG A 323 -48.81 -20.13 10.77
C ARG A 323 -47.48 -20.79 10.63
N ALA A 324 -46.39 -20.09 10.95
CA ALA A 324 -45.04 -20.64 11.02
C ALA A 324 -44.30 -20.02 12.21
N LEU A 325 -43.48 -20.82 12.88
CA LEU A 325 -42.74 -20.42 14.08
C LEU A 325 -41.31 -20.93 14.02
N PHE A 326 -40.38 -20.10 14.45
CA PHE A 326 -39.01 -20.45 14.76
C PHE A 326 -38.62 -19.87 16.13
N GLY A 327 -38.04 -20.68 17.02
CA GLY A 327 -37.63 -20.24 18.35
C GLY A 327 -38.77 -20.19 19.38
N SER A 328 -38.72 -19.21 20.29
CA SER A 328 -39.64 -19.09 21.43
C SER A 328 -41.01 -18.56 21.03
N VAL A 329 -42.04 -19.34 21.26
CA VAL A 329 -43.43 -18.94 21.08
C VAL A 329 -43.83 -17.82 22.07
N GLU A 330 -43.38 -17.95 23.33
CA GLU A 330 -43.78 -17.04 24.40
C GLU A 330 -43.30 -15.60 24.12
N ASP A 331 -42.04 -15.44 23.67
CA ASP A 331 -41.46 -14.15 23.35
C ASP A 331 -42.15 -13.52 22.14
N LEU A 332 -42.47 -14.35 21.12
CA LEU A 332 -43.13 -13.89 19.91
C LEU A 332 -44.60 -13.43 20.21
N ILE A 333 -45.35 -14.19 21.00
CA ILE A 333 -46.70 -13.83 21.40
C ILE A 333 -46.69 -12.57 22.23
N ARG A 334 -45.82 -12.47 23.24
CA ARG A 334 -45.66 -11.29 24.07
C ARG A 334 -45.39 -10.05 23.22
N PHE A 335 -44.48 -10.15 22.22
CA PHE A 335 -44.21 -9.06 21.30
C PHE A 335 -45.45 -8.64 20.50
N THR A 336 -46.27 -9.59 20.03
CA THR A 336 -47.45 -9.33 19.20
C THR A 336 -48.64 -8.82 20.04
N GLU A 337 -48.80 -9.27 21.29
CA GLU A 337 -49.84 -8.79 22.21
C GLU A 337 -49.61 -7.33 22.67
N GLU A 338 -48.35 -6.94 22.84
CA GLU A 338 -47.99 -5.56 23.19
C GLU A 338 -48.24 -4.57 22.04
N ARG A 339 -48.60 -5.05 20.84
CA ARG A 339 -48.73 -4.24 19.63
C ARG A 339 -50.06 -4.45 18.95
N GLU A 340 -50.65 -3.38 18.45
CA GLU A 340 -51.86 -3.49 17.68
C GLU A 340 -51.61 -4.27 16.39
N SER A 341 -52.40 -5.31 16.13
CA SER A 341 -52.31 -6.16 14.93
C SER A 341 -52.26 -5.36 13.62
N VAL A 342 -52.93 -4.20 13.62
CA VAL A 342 -52.98 -3.26 12.48
C VAL A 342 -51.59 -2.67 12.21
N ALA A 343 -50.76 -2.46 13.21
CA ALA A 343 -49.42 -1.88 13.04
C ALA A 343 -48.47 -2.84 12.30
N LEU A 344 -48.60 -4.14 12.52
CA LEU A 344 -47.81 -5.17 11.86
C LEU A 344 -48.17 -5.33 10.36
N LEU A 345 -49.44 -5.03 10.03
CA LEU A 345 -49.98 -5.13 8.66
C LEU A 345 -49.77 -3.86 7.82
N SER A 346 -49.43 -2.75 8.44
CA SER A 346 -49.45 -1.44 7.76
C SER A 346 -48.15 -1.09 7.02
N ALA A 347 -47.03 -1.34 7.63
CA ALA A 347 -45.70 -1.01 7.04
C ALA A 347 -44.58 -1.80 7.70
N PRO A 348 -43.47 -2.01 6.99
CA PRO A 348 -42.26 -2.61 7.57
C PRO A 348 -41.68 -1.71 8.65
N ARG A 349 -41.23 -2.28 9.73
CA ARG A 349 -40.73 -1.51 10.91
C ARG A 349 -39.70 -2.29 11.72
N THR A 350 -38.86 -1.55 12.40
CA THR A 350 -38.02 -2.08 13.49
C THR A 350 -38.58 -1.59 14.84
N TYR A 351 -38.41 -2.45 15.85
CA TYR A 351 -38.83 -2.16 17.22
C TYR A 351 -37.68 -2.51 18.15
N ARG A 352 -37.29 -1.56 19.01
CA ARG A 352 -36.45 -1.88 20.17
C ARG A 352 -37.35 -1.80 21.38
N PRO A 353 -37.56 -2.88 22.11
CA PRO A 353 -38.14 -2.81 23.45
C PRO A 353 -37.24 -1.92 24.32
N ASN A 354 -37.73 -1.37 25.43
CA ASN A 354 -37.08 -0.41 26.32
C ASN A 354 -35.58 -0.67 26.53
N GLU A 355 -34.80 0.37 26.88
CA GLU A 355 -33.36 0.30 27.18
C GLU A 355 -33.06 -0.92 28.08
N GLY A 356 -32.32 -1.89 27.52
CA GLY A 356 -31.93 -3.16 28.18
C GLY A 356 -32.49 -4.44 27.56
N ALA A 357 -33.27 -4.36 26.49
CA ALA A 357 -33.72 -5.57 25.78
C ALA A 357 -32.64 -6.08 24.81
N ASP A 358 -32.38 -7.38 24.88
CA ASP A 358 -31.32 -8.05 24.10
C ASP A 358 -31.66 -8.16 22.60
N TYR A 359 -32.96 -7.99 22.22
CA TYR A 359 -33.41 -8.23 20.84
C TYR A 359 -33.81 -6.93 20.09
N LEU A 360 -33.40 -6.86 18.83
CA LEU A 360 -33.99 -5.98 17.83
C LEU A 360 -35.09 -6.77 17.09
N TRP A 361 -36.32 -6.28 17.14
CA TRP A 361 -37.44 -6.83 16.42
C TRP A 361 -37.64 -6.11 15.08
N ALA A 362 -37.91 -6.85 14.05
CA ALA A 362 -38.26 -6.32 12.74
C ALA A 362 -39.51 -7.03 12.19
N SER A 363 -40.34 -6.30 11.49
CA SER A 363 -41.54 -6.85 10.83
C SER A 363 -41.72 -6.31 9.43
N ALA A 364 -42.32 -7.13 8.55
CA ALA A 364 -42.77 -6.71 7.24
C ALA A 364 -44.14 -7.30 6.93
N PRO A 365 -45.08 -6.54 6.31
CA PRO A 365 -46.38 -7.03 5.93
C PRO A 365 -46.28 -8.01 4.75
N VAL A 366 -46.98 -9.13 4.82
CA VAL A 366 -47.15 -10.09 3.75
C VAL A 366 -48.38 -9.71 2.94
N GLN A 367 -48.20 -9.40 1.65
CA GLN A 367 -49.25 -8.94 0.77
C GLN A 367 -49.65 -10.03 -0.24
N CYS A 368 -50.96 -10.26 -0.40
CA CYS A 368 -51.52 -11.12 -1.44
C CYS A 368 -52.48 -10.31 -2.28
N GLY A 369 -52.27 -10.27 -3.60
CA GLY A 369 -53.08 -9.45 -4.50
C GLY A 369 -53.07 -7.96 -4.18
N GLY A 370 -51.98 -7.43 -3.60
CA GLY A 370 -51.82 -6.04 -3.19
C GLY A 370 -52.56 -5.66 -1.89
N GLN A 371 -53.13 -6.65 -1.19
CA GLN A 371 -53.77 -6.46 0.10
C GLN A 371 -52.95 -7.10 1.22
N PRO A 372 -52.79 -6.46 2.38
CA PRO A 372 -52.08 -7.07 3.51
C PRO A 372 -52.90 -8.26 4.05
N ARG A 373 -52.29 -9.43 4.02
CA ARG A 373 -52.89 -10.71 4.46
C ARG A 373 -52.16 -11.35 5.62
N GLY A 374 -51.03 -10.77 6.02
CA GLY A 374 -50.25 -11.26 7.12
C GLY A 374 -49.04 -10.40 7.42
N ALA A 375 -48.18 -10.88 8.30
CA ALA A 375 -46.90 -10.25 8.62
C ALA A 375 -45.84 -11.31 8.93
N ILE A 376 -44.63 -11.03 8.56
CA ILE A 376 -43.44 -11.73 9.07
C ILE A 376 -42.80 -10.90 10.16
N VAL A 377 -42.41 -11.55 11.25
CA VAL A 377 -41.80 -10.90 12.41
C VAL A 377 -40.55 -11.68 12.80
N ILE A 378 -39.44 -10.99 13.02
CA ILE A 378 -38.13 -11.59 13.38
C ILE A 378 -37.53 -10.83 14.55
N ALA A 379 -36.87 -11.56 15.47
CA ALA A 379 -36.02 -11.00 16.51
C ALA A 379 -34.57 -11.44 16.31
N THR A 380 -33.64 -10.50 16.42
CA THR A 380 -32.20 -10.73 16.30
C THR A 380 -31.44 -10.01 17.40
N LEU A 381 -30.33 -10.60 17.86
CA LEU A 381 -29.44 -9.98 18.85
C LEU A 381 -28.57 -8.85 18.29
N ALA A 382 -28.34 -8.83 16.98
CA ALA A 382 -27.49 -7.84 16.33
C ALA A 382 -27.97 -7.54 14.90
N GLY A 383 -27.59 -6.40 14.37
CA GLY A 383 -27.79 -6.03 12.96
C GLY A 383 -28.25 -4.60 12.74
N ASP A 384 -28.17 -4.15 11.48
CA ASP A 384 -28.75 -2.88 11.05
C ASP A 384 -30.25 -3.11 10.78
N GLY A 385 -31.09 -2.45 11.59
CA GLY A 385 -32.54 -2.57 11.48
C GLY A 385 -33.08 -2.23 10.09
N ASN A 386 -32.51 -1.25 9.39
CA ASN A 386 -32.95 -0.87 8.05
C ASN A 386 -32.65 -1.95 6.99
N GLN A 387 -31.49 -2.59 7.10
CA GLN A 387 -31.11 -3.69 6.21
C GLN A 387 -32.00 -4.91 6.44
N ILE A 388 -32.25 -5.27 7.71
CA ILE A 388 -33.12 -6.38 8.07
C ILE A 388 -34.53 -6.14 7.53
N VAL A 389 -35.10 -4.94 7.70
CA VAL A 389 -36.41 -4.58 7.18
C VAL A 389 -36.44 -4.70 5.66
N SER A 390 -35.46 -4.18 4.95
CA SER A 390 -35.40 -4.29 3.48
C SER A 390 -35.34 -5.74 3.00
N PHE A 391 -34.62 -6.60 3.71
CA PHE A 391 -34.61 -8.03 3.40
C PHE A 391 -35.96 -8.68 3.68
N LEU A 392 -36.60 -8.39 4.84
CA LEU A 392 -37.93 -8.92 5.17
C LEU A 392 -39.00 -8.49 4.19
N GLU A 393 -38.96 -7.26 3.66
CA GLU A 393 -39.87 -6.79 2.60
C GLU A 393 -39.76 -7.66 1.35
N ARG A 394 -38.55 -7.97 0.91
CA ARG A 394 -38.32 -8.86 -0.26
C ARG A 394 -38.84 -10.26 0.02
N ALA A 395 -38.54 -10.82 1.19
CA ALA A 395 -39.01 -12.13 1.59
C ALA A 395 -40.56 -12.17 1.69
N ALA A 396 -41.15 -11.19 2.34
CA ALA A 396 -42.60 -11.07 2.51
C ALA A 396 -43.36 -10.98 1.18
N LEU A 397 -42.81 -10.31 0.17
CA LEU A 397 -43.36 -10.26 -1.19
C LEU A 397 -43.47 -11.68 -1.81
N HIS A 398 -42.40 -12.49 -1.69
CA HIS A 398 -42.38 -13.83 -2.23
C HIS A 398 -43.21 -14.82 -1.40
N ILE A 399 -43.26 -14.67 -0.09
CA ILE A 399 -44.15 -15.43 0.79
C ILE A 399 -45.62 -15.15 0.43
N GLY A 400 -45.96 -13.88 0.17
CA GLY A 400 -47.32 -13.53 -0.31
C GLY A 400 -47.72 -14.23 -1.61
N ARG A 401 -46.81 -14.27 -2.59
CA ARG A 401 -47.00 -15.03 -3.83
C ARG A 401 -47.15 -16.53 -3.61
N LEU A 402 -46.33 -17.09 -2.68
CA LEU A 402 -46.43 -18.51 -2.32
C LEU A 402 -47.82 -18.84 -1.76
N ILE A 403 -48.37 -18.00 -0.87
CA ILE A 403 -49.70 -18.15 -0.30
C ILE A 403 -50.78 -18.11 -1.42
N GLU A 404 -50.67 -17.19 -2.35
CA GLU A 404 -51.60 -17.10 -3.50
C GLU A 404 -51.59 -18.38 -4.32
N VAL A 405 -50.42 -18.91 -4.69
CA VAL A 405 -50.27 -20.15 -5.48
C VAL A 405 -50.82 -21.36 -4.71
N CYS A 406 -50.48 -21.54 -3.46
CA CYS A 406 -50.98 -22.63 -2.63
C CYS A 406 -52.51 -22.55 -2.47
N SER A 407 -53.08 -21.35 -2.32
CA SER A 407 -54.53 -21.16 -2.23
C SER A 407 -55.24 -21.54 -3.53
N LEU A 408 -54.70 -21.15 -4.69
CA LEU A 408 -55.26 -21.53 -6.00
C LEU A 408 -55.19 -23.03 -6.26
N GLN A 409 -54.09 -23.69 -5.90
CA GLN A 409 -53.97 -25.16 -6.04
C GLN A 409 -54.94 -25.90 -5.15
N GLY A 410 -55.17 -25.45 -3.92
CA GLY A 410 -56.18 -26.01 -3.01
C GLY A 410 -57.60 -25.93 -3.60
N ILE A 411 -57.92 -24.78 -4.25
CA ILE A 411 -59.21 -24.63 -4.92
C ILE A 411 -59.35 -25.58 -6.12
N VAL A 412 -58.27 -25.72 -6.93
CA VAL A 412 -58.27 -26.63 -8.10
C VAL A 412 -58.44 -28.09 -7.64
N GLN A 413 -57.70 -28.54 -6.62
CA GLN A 413 -57.85 -29.90 -6.07
C GLN A 413 -59.26 -30.17 -5.52
N MET A 414 -59.87 -29.18 -4.85
CA MET A 414 -61.25 -29.34 -4.38
C MET A 414 -62.24 -29.43 -5.56
N ALA A 415 -62.02 -28.62 -6.62
CA ALA A 415 -62.87 -28.69 -7.82
C ALA A 415 -62.75 -30.03 -8.57
N GLU A 416 -61.56 -30.58 -8.67
CA GLU A 416 -61.30 -31.89 -9.29
C GLU A 416 -61.88 -33.04 -8.42
N GLY A 417 -61.76 -32.94 -7.10
CA GLY A 417 -62.36 -33.89 -6.15
C GLY A 417 -63.91 -33.95 -6.19
N VAL A 418 -64.53 -32.83 -6.48
CA VAL A 418 -65.99 -32.73 -6.68
C VAL A 418 -66.44 -33.39 -7.99
N GLN A 419 -65.61 -33.33 -9.04
CA GLN A 419 -65.90 -33.99 -10.33
C GLN A 419 -65.67 -35.52 -10.30
N ALA A 420 -64.90 -36.04 -9.35
CA ALA A 420 -64.58 -37.45 -9.24
C ALA A 420 -65.60 -38.29 -8.40
N GLN A 421 -66.68 -37.72 -7.89
CA GLN A 421 -67.77 -38.50 -7.29
C GLN A 421 -68.62 -39.12 -8.40
N PRO A 422 -68.64 -40.48 -8.56
CA PRO A 422 -69.48 -41.11 -9.54
C PRO A 422 -70.95 -40.87 -9.18
N GLN A 423 -71.73 -40.36 -10.14
CA GLN A 423 -73.16 -40.44 -10.08
C GLN A 423 -73.57 -41.94 -9.96
N THR A 424 -73.74 -42.41 -8.75
CA THR A 424 -74.45 -43.68 -8.53
C THR A 424 -75.90 -43.46 -8.98
N GLY A 425 -76.12 -43.97 -10.15
CA GLY A 425 -77.43 -43.95 -10.83
C GLY A 425 -78.45 -44.61 -9.93
N ASN A 426 -79.58 -43.96 -9.96
CA ASN A 426 -80.83 -44.45 -9.51
C ASN A 426 -81.33 -45.47 -10.54
N GLU A 427 -81.31 -46.75 -10.27
CA GLU A 427 -82.16 -47.72 -10.91
C GLU A 427 -83.05 -48.40 -9.89
N LYS A 428 -84.34 -48.03 -10.03
CA LYS A 428 -85.58 -48.60 -9.49
C LYS A 428 -85.95 -48.23 -8.06
#